data_4748e289b1226f3f7a0a2775fe97c82f
#
_entry.id   4748e289b1226f3f7a0a2775fe97c82f
#
_cell.length_a   1.000
_cell.length_b   1.000
_cell.length_c   1.000
_cell.angle_alpha   90.00
_cell.angle_beta   90.00
_cell.angle_gamma   90.00
#
_symmetry.space_group_name_H-M   'P 1'
#
loop_
_entity.id
_entity.type
_entity.pdbx_description
1 polymer ?
#
loop_
_entity_poly.entity_id
_entity_poly.type
_entity_poly.pdbx_seq_one_letter_code
_entity_poly.pdbx_strand_id
1 'polypeptide(L)'
;MTYGYCRISTKQQSIERQIRNIKAAYPDAEIVEEAFTGTKIERPAFDDMIESAKEKKDGGEDVTIVFDSVSRMSRNAEDGYNLYQDLYSRGINLVFLKEHHIDTDTYKGAMRNQLAMTGEDTDLIFQGINAYLLRLAAKQIKLAFEQAQKEVDDLHQRTKEGIQTAKLNGKQIGQKQGAKLTTQKSVTAKKFILKNSRTFNGSLDDKECIGYLKIAPNTFYKY
;
A
#
# COMPACT_ATOMS: atom_id res chain seq x y z
N MET A 1 -5.06 5.02 21.01
CA MET A 1 -5.67 4.43 19.79
C MET A 1 -4.64 3.72 18.93
N THR A 2 -4.93 2.52 18.38
CA THR A 2 -3.98 1.79 17.52
C THR A 2 -4.63 1.50 16.15
N TYR A 3 -3.98 1.92 15.06
CA TYR A 3 -4.36 1.61 13.69
C TYR A 3 -3.47 0.54 13.10
N GLY A 4 -4.02 -0.37 12.30
CA GLY A 4 -3.28 -1.35 11.52
C GLY A 4 -3.50 -1.14 10.02
N TYR A 5 -2.52 -0.66 9.29
CA TYR A 5 -2.67 -0.41 7.86
C TYR A 5 -2.26 -1.60 7.00
N CYS A 6 -3.19 -2.03 6.17
CA CYS A 6 -3.03 -3.15 5.24
C CYS A 6 -3.27 -2.71 3.81
N ARG A 7 -2.36 -3.09 2.88
CA ARG A 7 -2.46 -2.70 1.47
C ARG A 7 -2.15 -3.86 0.54
N ILE A 8 -2.96 -4.00 -0.52
CA ILE A 8 -2.70 -4.90 -1.65
C ILE A 8 -2.57 -4.11 -2.95
N SER A 9 -1.75 -4.62 -3.88
CA SER A 9 -1.53 -4.00 -5.20
C SER A 9 -2.48 -4.52 -6.26
N THR A 10 -3.12 -5.67 -6.06
CA THR A 10 -4.08 -6.29 -6.97
C THR A 10 -5.17 -7.00 -6.18
N LYS A 11 -6.40 -7.05 -6.72
CA LYS A 11 -7.55 -7.75 -6.10
C LYS A 11 -7.32 -9.26 -5.89
N GLN A 12 -6.31 -9.85 -6.55
CA GLN A 12 -5.96 -11.26 -6.43
C GLN A 12 -5.01 -11.54 -5.26
N GLN A 13 -4.41 -10.51 -4.67
CA GLN A 13 -3.55 -10.67 -3.49
C GLN A 13 -4.41 -10.71 -2.23
N SER A 14 -4.13 -11.66 -1.34
CA SER A 14 -4.79 -11.72 -0.04
C SER A 14 -4.22 -10.67 0.92
N ILE A 15 -5.10 -9.84 1.48
CA ILE A 15 -4.78 -8.89 2.54
C ILE A 15 -4.78 -9.58 3.91
N GLU A 16 -5.44 -10.74 4.02
CA GLU A 16 -5.68 -11.48 5.26
C GLU A 16 -4.40 -11.80 6.03
N ARG A 17 -3.29 -12.06 5.32
CA ARG A 17 -1.99 -12.31 5.97
C ARG A 17 -1.53 -11.09 6.77
N GLN A 18 -1.67 -9.88 6.21
CA GLN A 18 -1.26 -8.65 6.88
C GLN A 18 -2.17 -8.39 8.09
N ILE A 19 -3.48 -8.55 7.93
CA ILE A 19 -4.45 -8.41 9.02
C ILE A 19 -4.12 -9.36 10.15
N ARG A 20 -3.90 -10.66 9.85
CA ARG A 20 -3.54 -11.66 10.85
C ARG A 20 -2.24 -11.31 11.59
N ASN A 21 -1.21 -10.87 10.88
CA ASN A 21 0.07 -10.50 11.48
C ASN A 21 -0.11 -9.29 12.43
N ILE A 22 -0.84 -8.27 12.00
CA ILE A 22 -1.10 -7.09 12.82
C ILE A 22 -1.96 -7.45 14.04
N LYS A 23 -3.04 -8.19 13.84
CA LYS A 23 -3.93 -8.60 14.94
C LYS A 23 -3.27 -9.56 15.94
N ALA A 24 -2.29 -10.34 15.52
CA ALA A 24 -1.52 -11.19 16.42
C ALA A 24 -0.65 -10.36 17.37
N ALA A 25 -0.07 -9.25 16.91
CA ALA A 25 0.74 -8.35 17.73
C ALA A 25 -0.09 -7.29 18.47
N TYR A 26 -1.16 -6.81 17.84
CA TYR A 26 -2.06 -5.75 18.32
C TYR A 26 -3.53 -6.16 18.10
N PRO A 27 -4.11 -6.98 19.01
CA PRO A 27 -5.48 -7.51 18.84
C PRO A 27 -6.55 -6.43 18.69
N ASP A 28 -6.39 -5.32 19.40
CA ASP A 28 -7.34 -4.19 19.42
C ASP A 28 -7.11 -3.16 18.32
N ALA A 29 -6.13 -3.37 17.40
CA ALA A 29 -5.87 -2.43 16.34
C ALA A 29 -7.08 -2.30 15.38
N GLU A 30 -7.49 -1.08 15.09
CA GLU A 30 -8.45 -0.79 14.02
C GLU A 30 -7.77 -1.01 12.66
N ILE A 31 -8.29 -1.95 11.86
CA ILE A 31 -7.69 -2.28 10.57
C ILE A 31 -8.21 -1.35 9.49
N VAL A 32 -7.29 -0.67 8.82
CA VAL A 32 -7.55 0.16 7.63
C VAL A 32 -7.03 -0.58 6.40
N GLU A 33 -7.94 -0.89 5.49
CA GLU A 33 -7.63 -1.66 4.29
C GLU A 33 -7.62 -0.78 3.04
N GLU A 34 -6.55 -0.86 2.26
CA GLU A 34 -6.42 -0.17 0.98
C GLU A 34 -6.30 -1.18 -0.17
N ALA A 35 -7.32 -1.23 -1.02
CA ALA A 35 -7.30 -2.03 -2.23
C ALA A 35 -6.88 -1.17 -3.43
N PHE A 36 -5.60 -1.20 -3.77
CA PHE A 36 -5.04 -0.42 -4.87
C PHE A 36 -5.28 -1.11 -6.22
N THR A 37 -6.01 -0.47 -7.12
CA THR A 37 -6.17 -0.91 -8.51
C THR A 37 -5.16 -0.20 -9.41
N GLY A 38 -3.99 -0.76 -9.52
CA GLY A 38 -3.00 -0.72 -10.62
C GLY A 38 -2.48 0.62 -11.17
N THR A 39 -3.23 1.71 -11.20
CA THR A 39 -2.84 2.92 -11.92
C THR A 39 -2.99 4.23 -11.12
N LYS A 40 -3.68 4.22 -9.99
CA LYS A 40 -3.85 5.42 -9.18
C LYS A 40 -2.89 5.43 -7.99
N ILE A 41 -2.17 6.55 -7.82
CA ILE A 41 -1.25 6.80 -6.70
C ILE A 41 -2.04 7.20 -5.43
N GLU A 42 -3.30 7.59 -5.59
CA GLU A 42 -4.20 8.02 -4.52
C GLU A 42 -4.44 6.88 -3.51
N ARG A 43 -4.30 7.19 -2.25
CA ARG A 43 -4.48 6.28 -1.12
C ARG A 43 -5.46 6.88 -0.10
N PRO A 44 -6.73 7.06 -0.48
CA PRO A 44 -7.69 7.79 0.34
C PRO A 44 -7.85 7.19 1.75
N ALA A 45 -7.92 5.88 1.89
CA ALA A 45 -8.04 5.24 3.19
C ALA A 45 -6.78 5.45 4.07
N PHE A 46 -5.60 5.50 3.45
CA PHE A 46 -4.37 5.83 4.15
C PHE A 46 -4.35 7.29 4.59
N ASP A 47 -4.71 8.19 3.68
CA ASP A 47 -4.68 9.62 3.93
C ASP A 47 -5.68 9.99 5.04
N ASP A 48 -6.90 9.46 4.99
CA ASP A 48 -7.93 9.61 6.03
C ASP A 48 -7.46 9.05 7.39
N MET A 49 -6.79 7.90 7.38
CA MET A 49 -6.21 7.31 8.60
C MET A 49 -5.12 8.22 9.20
N ILE A 50 -4.23 8.78 8.37
CA ILE A 50 -3.16 9.67 8.82
C ILE A 50 -3.75 10.96 9.41
N GLU A 51 -4.76 11.55 8.78
CA GLU A 51 -5.44 12.74 9.30
C GLU A 51 -6.12 12.42 10.64
N SER A 52 -6.89 11.35 10.73
CA SER A 52 -7.53 10.91 11.99
C SER A 52 -6.50 10.64 13.09
N ALA A 53 -5.36 10.04 12.76
CA ALA A 53 -4.28 9.81 13.71
C ALA A 53 -3.68 11.11 14.24
N LYS A 54 -3.50 12.12 13.37
CA LYS A 54 -3.02 13.46 13.75
C LYS A 54 -4.03 14.17 14.66
N GLU A 55 -5.30 14.19 14.29
CA GLU A 55 -6.37 14.82 15.10
C GLU A 55 -6.47 14.21 16.49
N LYS A 56 -6.45 12.89 16.61
CA LYS A 56 -6.48 12.19 17.91
C LYS A 56 -5.24 12.50 18.75
N LYS A 57 -4.07 12.57 18.10
CA LYS A 57 -2.84 12.92 18.80
C LYS A 57 -2.86 14.36 19.30
N ASP A 58 -3.36 15.30 18.51
CA ASP A 58 -3.54 16.70 18.90
C ASP A 58 -4.58 16.83 20.02
N GLY A 59 -5.56 15.91 20.09
CA GLY A 59 -6.50 15.75 21.19
C GLY A 59 -5.90 15.13 22.47
N GLY A 60 -4.61 14.78 22.48
CA GLY A 60 -3.88 14.26 23.62
C GLY A 60 -3.91 12.73 23.76
N GLU A 61 -4.45 12.00 22.79
CA GLU A 61 -4.45 10.54 22.81
C GLU A 61 -3.07 9.96 22.44
N ASP A 62 -2.76 8.78 22.98
CA ASP A 62 -1.64 7.99 22.48
C ASP A 62 -2.06 7.24 21.23
N VAL A 63 -1.37 7.53 20.11
CA VAL A 63 -1.66 6.96 18.81
C VAL A 63 -0.48 6.11 18.33
N THR A 64 -0.79 4.89 17.87
CA THR A 64 0.16 3.97 17.25
C THR A 64 -0.36 3.53 15.88
N ILE A 65 0.50 3.54 14.86
CA ILE A 65 0.20 3.03 13.53
C ILE A 65 1.11 1.83 13.26
N VAL A 66 0.51 0.68 12.94
CA VAL A 66 1.19 -0.60 12.73
C VAL A 66 1.17 -0.97 11.25
N PHE A 67 2.33 -1.27 10.70
CA PHE A 67 2.53 -1.75 9.33
C PHE A 67 3.12 -3.17 9.33
N ASP A 68 2.67 -4.04 8.41
CA ASP A 68 3.31 -5.37 8.22
C ASP A 68 4.78 -5.22 7.76
N SER A 69 5.09 -4.17 6.99
CA SER A 69 6.44 -3.81 6.56
C SER A 69 6.52 -2.36 6.09
N VAL A 70 7.75 -1.82 6.00
CA VAL A 70 8.05 -0.46 5.51
C VAL A 70 7.41 -0.17 4.14
N SER A 71 7.41 -1.15 3.24
CA SER A 71 6.82 -1.01 1.90
C SER A 71 5.30 -0.80 1.91
N ARG A 72 4.61 -0.99 3.05
CA ARG A 72 3.18 -0.67 3.20
C ARG A 72 2.98 0.82 3.43
N MET A 73 3.88 1.44 4.19
CA MET A 73 3.85 2.88 4.43
C MET A 73 4.19 3.66 3.16
N SER A 74 5.32 3.38 2.52
CA SER A 74 5.71 4.01 1.25
C SER A 74 6.51 3.07 0.35
N ARG A 75 6.46 3.33 -0.97
CA ARG A 75 7.33 2.69 -1.98
C ARG A 75 8.43 3.63 -2.46
N ASN A 76 8.30 4.91 -2.19
CA ASN A 76 9.33 5.92 -2.42
C ASN A 76 10.07 6.13 -1.12
N ALA A 77 11.40 6.07 -1.16
CA ALA A 77 12.25 6.16 0.03
C ALA A 77 12.19 7.55 0.66
N GLU A 78 12.19 8.60 -0.15
CA GLU A 78 12.16 9.97 0.33
C GLU A 78 10.82 10.35 0.93
N ASP A 79 9.71 10.04 0.23
CA ASP A 79 8.35 10.28 0.73
C ASP A 79 8.10 9.50 2.03
N GLY A 80 8.56 8.24 2.10
CA GLY A 80 8.43 7.41 3.29
C GLY A 80 9.20 7.96 4.48
N TYR A 81 10.43 8.39 4.27
CA TYR A 81 11.26 8.98 5.31
C TYR A 81 10.67 10.31 5.82
N ASN A 82 10.23 11.19 4.91
CA ASN A 82 9.61 12.47 5.27
C ASN A 82 8.33 12.27 6.08
N LEU A 83 7.46 11.34 5.65
CA LEU A 83 6.25 11.01 6.40
C LEU A 83 6.57 10.40 7.77
N TYR A 84 7.57 9.51 7.85
CA TYR A 84 8.03 8.99 9.13
C TYR A 84 8.45 10.10 10.08
N GLN A 85 9.24 11.08 9.60
CA GLN A 85 9.69 12.21 10.41
C GLN A 85 8.53 13.11 10.86
N ASP A 86 7.55 13.41 9.98
CA ASP A 86 6.35 14.19 10.34
C ASP A 86 5.56 13.51 11.47
N LEU A 87 5.24 12.23 11.31
CA LEU A 87 4.47 11.48 12.30
C LEU A 87 5.24 11.32 13.63
N TYR A 88 6.54 11.05 13.56
CA TYR A 88 7.40 10.98 14.73
C TYR A 88 7.47 12.31 15.50
N SER A 89 7.62 13.43 14.80
CA SER A 89 7.70 14.76 15.41
C SER A 89 6.41 15.15 16.14
N ARG A 90 5.27 14.63 15.68
CA ARG A 90 3.96 14.78 16.33
C ARG A 90 3.76 13.81 17.51
N GLY A 91 4.70 12.90 17.75
CA GLY A 91 4.62 11.93 18.83
C GLY A 91 3.70 10.75 18.53
N ILE A 92 3.39 10.48 17.26
CA ILE A 92 2.69 9.27 16.82
C ILE A 92 3.69 8.12 16.77
N ASN A 93 3.32 6.98 17.36
CA ASN A 93 4.17 5.78 17.35
C ASN A 93 3.99 5.02 16.04
N LEU A 94 5.10 4.61 15.42
CA LEU A 94 5.14 3.78 14.23
C LEU A 94 5.78 2.44 14.56
N VAL A 95 5.15 1.35 14.12
CA VAL A 95 5.62 -0.02 14.31
C VAL A 95 5.64 -0.74 12.98
N PHE A 96 6.76 -1.40 12.67
CA PHE A 96 6.97 -2.19 11.46
C PHE A 96 7.27 -3.63 11.82
N LEU A 97 6.30 -4.53 11.65
CA LEU A 97 6.39 -5.92 12.15
C LEU A 97 7.56 -6.73 11.57
N LYS A 98 8.10 -6.32 10.43
CA LYS A 98 9.27 -6.98 9.82
C LYS A 98 10.56 -6.22 10.07
N GLU A 99 10.46 -4.93 10.29
CA GLU A 99 11.61 -4.03 10.43
C GLU A 99 11.59 -3.31 11.79
N HIS A 100 11.48 -4.06 12.90
CA HIS A 100 11.40 -3.50 14.27
C HIS A 100 12.56 -2.58 14.66
N HIS A 101 13.69 -2.68 13.95
CA HIS A 101 14.85 -1.82 14.21
C HIS A 101 14.60 -0.35 13.86
N ILE A 102 13.52 -0.04 13.13
CA ILE A 102 13.11 1.33 12.81
C ILE A 102 11.79 1.74 13.48
N ASP A 103 11.27 0.95 14.41
CA ASP A 103 10.14 1.36 15.23
C ASP A 103 10.46 2.66 15.97
N THR A 104 9.47 3.53 16.13
CA THR A 104 9.69 4.82 16.82
C THR A 104 10.18 4.65 18.26
N ASP A 105 9.81 3.56 18.93
CA ASP A 105 10.30 3.28 20.29
C ASP A 105 11.78 2.90 20.28
N THR A 106 12.26 2.19 19.27
CA THR A 106 13.70 1.92 19.09
C THR A 106 14.48 3.22 18.88
N TYR A 107 13.93 4.13 18.06
CA TYR A 107 14.54 5.45 17.85
C TYR A 107 14.53 6.30 19.13
N LYS A 108 13.41 6.32 19.87
CA LYS A 108 13.30 6.97 21.19
C LYS A 108 14.28 6.35 22.20
N GLY A 109 14.46 5.03 22.16
CA GLY A 109 15.44 4.33 22.98
C GLY A 109 16.88 4.82 22.73
N ALA A 110 17.24 5.01 21.46
CA ALA A 110 18.53 5.59 21.11
C ALA A 110 18.71 7.04 21.64
N MET A 111 17.60 7.81 21.69
CA MET A 111 17.62 9.16 22.28
C MET A 111 17.69 9.13 23.82
N ARG A 112 17.04 8.15 24.50
CA ARG A 112 17.11 8.01 25.96
C ARG A 112 18.47 7.52 26.44
N ASN A 113 19.17 6.74 25.64
CA ASN A 113 20.51 6.23 25.91
C ASN A 113 21.62 7.24 25.61
N GLN A 114 21.27 8.53 25.46
CA GLN A 114 22.26 9.59 25.34
C GLN A 114 23.10 9.68 26.61
N LEU A 115 24.38 9.95 26.43
CA LEU A 115 25.26 10.21 27.55
C LEU A 115 24.80 11.44 28.30
N ALA A 116 24.60 11.29 29.61
CA ALA A 116 24.16 12.40 30.46
C ALA A 116 25.28 13.44 30.55
N MET A 117 24.91 14.72 30.50
CA MET A 117 25.82 15.83 30.69
C MET A 117 26.24 15.91 32.16
N THR A 118 27.52 16.10 32.39
CA THR A 118 28.12 16.16 33.73
C THR A 118 28.38 17.57 34.24
N GLY A 119 28.34 18.58 33.33
CA GLY A 119 28.69 19.97 33.63
C GLY A 119 30.22 20.23 33.50
N GLU A 120 30.97 19.27 32.98
CA GLU A 120 32.42 19.37 32.82
C GLU A 120 32.83 19.47 31.32
N ASP A 121 34.11 19.72 31.07
CA ASP A 121 34.66 19.86 29.70
C ASP A 121 34.45 18.58 28.86
N THR A 122 34.26 17.42 29.49
CA THR A 122 33.91 16.15 28.83
C THR A 122 32.55 16.20 28.11
N ASP A 123 31.68 17.15 28.45
CA ASP A 123 30.39 17.31 27.80
C ASP A 123 30.48 17.63 26.33
N LEU A 124 31.57 18.29 25.88
CA LEU A 124 31.81 18.51 24.44
C LEU A 124 31.94 17.20 23.67
N ILE A 125 32.55 16.18 24.27
CA ILE A 125 32.69 14.85 23.67
C ILE A 125 31.32 14.15 23.70
N PHE A 126 30.60 14.23 24.80
CA PHE A 126 29.27 13.61 24.93
C PHE A 126 28.25 14.20 23.95
N GLN A 127 28.26 15.51 23.72
CA GLN A 127 27.45 16.15 22.68
C GLN A 127 27.77 15.60 21.29
N GLY A 128 29.04 15.43 20.97
CA GLY A 128 29.46 14.86 19.68
C GLY A 128 29.01 13.42 19.49
N ILE A 129 29.13 12.58 20.52
CA ILE A 129 28.69 11.18 20.51
C ILE A 129 27.16 11.12 20.38
N ASN A 130 26.43 11.89 21.18
CA ASN A 130 24.96 11.93 21.13
C ASN A 130 24.45 12.37 19.75
N ALA A 131 25.05 13.40 19.17
CA ALA A 131 24.72 13.85 17.81
C ALA A 131 25.01 12.78 16.75
N TYR A 132 26.11 12.03 16.91
CA TYR A 132 26.43 10.91 16.01
C TYR A 132 25.41 9.78 16.13
N LEU A 133 25.01 9.37 17.33
CA LEU A 133 24.00 8.32 17.56
C LEU A 133 22.66 8.66 16.91
N LEU A 134 22.22 9.92 17.02
CA LEU A 134 20.99 10.40 16.37
C LEU A 134 21.07 10.34 14.84
N ARG A 135 22.21 10.76 14.28
CA ARG A 135 22.45 10.66 12.83
C ARG A 135 22.47 9.20 12.36
N LEU A 136 23.06 8.31 13.14
CA LEU A 136 23.10 6.89 12.83
C LEU A 136 21.68 6.28 12.80
N ALA A 137 20.86 6.58 13.79
CA ALA A 137 19.48 6.12 13.84
C ALA A 137 18.66 6.66 12.65
N ALA A 138 18.75 7.95 12.34
CA ALA A 138 18.11 8.54 11.17
C ALA A 138 18.57 7.88 9.85
N LYS A 139 19.86 7.56 9.74
CA LYS A 139 20.42 6.86 8.58
C LYS A 139 19.86 5.43 8.45
N GLN A 140 19.67 4.71 9.55
CA GLN A 140 19.07 3.37 9.53
C GLN A 140 17.63 3.39 9.04
N ILE A 141 16.84 4.36 9.48
CA ILE A 141 15.46 4.55 9.00
C ILE A 141 15.47 4.79 7.49
N LYS A 142 16.29 5.72 7.01
CA LYS A 142 16.42 6.03 5.58
C LYS A 142 16.82 4.80 4.77
N LEU A 143 17.82 4.05 5.23
CA LEU A 143 18.27 2.81 4.57
C LEU A 143 17.17 1.75 4.49
N ALA A 144 16.30 1.62 5.49
CA ALA A 144 15.18 0.68 5.44
C ALA A 144 14.19 1.03 4.33
N PHE A 145 13.87 2.32 4.14
CA PHE A 145 13.05 2.77 3.03
C PHE A 145 13.73 2.59 1.66
N GLU A 146 15.03 2.88 1.56
CA GLU A 146 15.82 2.66 0.34
C GLU A 146 15.86 1.17 -0.04
N GLN A 147 16.03 0.28 0.92
CA GLN A 147 15.97 -1.17 0.71
C GLN A 147 14.59 -1.63 0.23
N ALA A 148 13.52 -1.15 0.87
CA ALA A 148 12.16 -1.48 0.47
C ALA A 148 11.84 -1.00 -0.95
N GLN A 149 12.32 0.18 -1.36
CA GLN A 149 12.19 0.67 -2.73
C GLN A 149 12.98 -0.21 -3.71
N LYS A 150 14.24 -0.53 -3.38
CA LYS A 150 15.10 -1.37 -4.22
C LYS A 150 14.48 -2.75 -4.47
N GLU A 151 13.88 -3.38 -3.46
CA GLU A 151 13.18 -4.66 -3.63
C GLU A 151 12.05 -4.59 -4.68
N VAL A 152 11.30 -3.48 -4.69
CA VAL A 152 10.24 -3.26 -5.69
C VAL A 152 10.83 -3.06 -7.09
N ASP A 153 11.89 -2.27 -7.20
CA ASP A 153 12.55 -1.99 -8.48
C ASP A 153 13.20 -3.27 -9.06
N ASP A 154 13.85 -4.08 -8.22
CA ASP A 154 14.42 -5.37 -8.60
C ASP A 154 13.32 -6.35 -9.07
N LEU A 155 12.16 -6.37 -8.41
CA LEU A 155 11.02 -7.20 -8.83
C LEU A 155 10.49 -6.75 -10.21
N HIS A 156 10.37 -5.45 -10.43
CA HIS A 156 9.96 -4.89 -11.73
C HIS A 156 10.97 -5.24 -12.83
N GLN A 157 12.26 -5.12 -12.54
CA GLN A 157 13.34 -5.44 -13.47
C GLN A 157 13.30 -6.91 -13.86
N ARG A 158 13.27 -7.83 -12.88
CA ARG A 158 13.15 -9.29 -13.13
C ARG A 158 11.92 -9.64 -13.95
N THR A 159 10.79 -8.96 -13.71
CA THR A 159 9.55 -9.16 -14.48
C THR A 159 9.76 -8.75 -15.95
N LYS A 160 10.37 -7.58 -16.19
CA LYS A 160 10.69 -7.11 -17.55
C LYS A 160 11.61 -8.08 -18.29
N GLU A 161 12.68 -8.52 -17.63
CA GLU A 161 13.66 -9.47 -18.17
C GLU A 161 13.01 -10.84 -18.46
N GLY A 162 12.16 -11.33 -17.54
CA GLY A 162 11.39 -12.55 -17.75
C GLY A 162 10.45 -12.48 -18.96
N ILE A 163 9.76 -11.33 -19.13
CA ILE A 163 8.92 -11.07 -20.31
C ILE A 163 9.75 -11.04 -21.58
N GLN A 164 10.90 -10.39 -21.56
CA GLN A 164 11.80 -10.31 -22.73
C GLN A 164 12.34 -11.70 -23.10
N THR A 165 12.80 -12.48 -22.13
CA THR A 165 13.26 -13.85 -22.31
C THR A 165 12.15 -14.75 -22.88
N ALA A 166 10.93 -14.62 -22.38
CA ALA A 166 9.79 -15.37 -22.90
C ALA A 166 9.47 -15.00 -24.37
N LYS A 167 9.59 -13.71 -24.74
CA LYS A 167 9.44 -13.25 -26.14
C LYS A 167 10.53 -13.83 -27.05
N LEU A 168 11.79 -13.82 -26.60
CA LEU A 168 12.91 -14.38 -27.36
C LEU A 168 12.76 -15.89 -27.57
N ASN A 169 12.18 -16.59 -26.60
CA ASN A 169 11.85 -18.00 -26.69
C ASN A 169 10.55 -18.31 -27.47
N GLY A 170 9.99 -17.31 -28.19
CA GLY A 170 8.80 -17.48 -29.00
C GLY A 170 7.49 -17.65 -28.22
N LYS A 171 7.48 -17.43 -26.90
CA LYS A 171 6.24 -17.50 -26.11
C LYS A 171 5.35 -16.31 -26.39
N GLN A 172 4.08 -16.57 -26.69
CA GLN A 172 3.07 -15.53 -26.81
C GLN A 172 2.85 -14.84 -25.44
N ILE A 173 3.09 -13.53 -25.40
CA ILE A 173 2.84 -12.71 -24.22
C ILE A 173 1.69 -11.75 -24.50
N GLY A 174 0.69 -11.77 -23.63
CA GLY A 174 -0.54 -11.00 -23.83
C GLY A 174 -1.55 -11.73 -24.71
N GLN A 175 -2.56 -11.00 -25.13
CA GLN A 175 -3.63 -11.53 -25.96
C GLN A 175 -3.15 -11.77 -27.39
N LYS A 176 -3.51 -12.91 -27.99
CA LYS A 176 -3.23 -13.20 -29.40
C LYS A 176 -3.93 -12.15 -30.29
N GLN A 177 -3.26 -11.72 -31.36
CA GLN A 177 -3.86 -10.83 -32.34
C GLN A 177 -5.13 -11.46 -32.91
N GLY A 178 -6.26 -10.72 -32.90
CA GLY A 178 -7.55 -11.21 -33.36
C GLY A 178 -8.35 -12.04 -32.34
N ALA A 179 -7.81 -12.36 -31.17
CA ALA A 179 -8.57 -13.07 -30.14
C ALA A 179 -9.66 -12.16 -29.55
N LYS A 180 -10.92 -12.61 -29.60
CA LYS A 180 -12.05 -11.93 -28.97
C LYS A 180 -12.04 -12.22 -27.48
N LEU A 181 -11.98 -11.17 -26.66
CA LEU A 181 -12.05 -11.30 -25.20
C LEU A 181 -13.49 -11.63 -24.78
N THR A 182 -13.69 -12.79 -24.22
CA THR A 182 -14.98 -13.16 -23.63
C THR A 182 -14.96 -12.82 -22.14
N THR A 183 -15.60 -11.70 -21.78
CA THR A 183 -15.72 -11.29 -20.37
C THR A 183 -16.99 -11.86 -19.75
N GLN A 184 -17.02 -12.00 -18.42
CA GLN A 184 -18.23 -12.39 -17.68
C GLN A 184 -19.40 -11.46 -18.02
N LYS A 185 -19.13 -10.14 -18.12
CA LYS A 185 -20.13 -9.15 -18.58
C LYS A 185 -20.70 -9.47 -19.96
N SER A 186 -19.85 -9.85 -20.93
CA SER A 186 -20.30 -10.17 -22.29
C SER A 186 -21.14 -11.44 -22.31
N VAL A 187 -20.78 -12.45 -21.51
CA VAL A 187 -21.55 -13.71 -21.39
C VAL A 187 -22.93 -13.45 -20.79
N THR A 188 -22.97 -12.68 -19.70
CA THR A 188 -24.23 -12.33 -19.03
C THR A 188 -25.11 -11.48 -19.93
N ALA A 189 -24.53 -10.47 -20.61
CA ALA A 189 -25.26 -9.62 -21.54
C ALA A 189 -25.86 -10.41 -22.72
N LYS A 190 -25.08 -11.31 -23.33
CA LYS A 190 -25.59 -12.18 -24.41
C LYS A 190 -26.73 -13.05 -23.95
N LYS A 191 -26.62 -13.69 -22.78
CA LYS A 191 -27.71 -14.50 -22.22
C LYS A 191 -28.99 -13.68 -21.98
N PHE A 192 -28.80 -12.45 -21.47
CA PHE A 192 -29.94 -11.55 -21.23
C PHE A 192 -30.60 -11.13 -22.55
N ILE A 193 -29.83 -10.73 -23.57
CA ILE A 193 -30.33 -10.32 -24.88
C ILE A 193 -31.10 -11.46 -25.53
N LEU A 194 -30.51 -12.66 -25.60
CA LEU A 194 -31.16 -13.84 -26.19
C LEU A 194 -32.47 -14.20 -25.50
N LYS A 195 -32.61 -13.93 -24.21
CA LYS A 195 -33.81 -14.27 -23.45
C LYS A 195 -34.90 -13.21 -23.55
N ASN A 196 -34.55 -11.93 -23.66
CA ASN A 196 -35.49 -10.83 -23.41
C ASN A 196 -35.71 -9.91 -24.62
N SER A 197 -34.80 -9.87 -25.62
CA SER A 197 -34.96 -8.98 -26.78
C SER A 197 -36.05 -9.48 -27.74
N ARG A 198 -36.81 -8.54 -28.29
CA ARG A 198 -37.82 -8.81 -29.34
C ARG A 198 -37.23 -9.50 -30.56
N THR A 199 -36.01 -9.22 -30.91
CA THR A 199 -35.29 -9.89 -32.00
C THR A 199 -35.15 -11.40 -31.82
N PHE A 200 -35.22 -11.88 -30.56
CA PHE A 200 -35.16 -13.29 -30.17
C PHE A 200 -36.45 -13.77 -29.48
N ASN A 201 -37.63 -13.25 -29.87
CA ASN A 201 -38.95 -13.58 -29.33
C ASN A 201 -39.17 -13.18 -27.84
N GLY A 202 -38.35 -12.24 -27.33
CA GLY A 202 -38.58 -11.63 -26.01
C GLY A 202 -39.55 -10.44 -26.06
N SER A 203 -39.71 -9.78 -24.93
CA SER A 203 -40.68 -8.66 -24.75
C SER A 203 -40.04 -7.27 -24.86
N LEU A 204 -38.72 -7.16 -24.67
CA LEU A 204 -37.99 -5.89 -24.56
C LEU A 204 -37.47 -5.40 -25.92
N ASP A 205 -37.54 -4.09 -26.16
CA ASP A 205 -36.88 -3.48 -27.29
C ASP A 205 -35.36 -3.27 -27.03
N ASP A 206 -34.66 -2.88 -28.08
CA ASP A 206 -33.18 -2.70 -27.99
C ASP A 206 -32.80 -1.62 -26.98
N LYS A 207 -33.55 -0.51 -26.90
CA LYS A 207 -33.31 0.58 -25.95
C LYS A 207 -33.52 0.13 -24.51
N GLU A 208 -34.57 -0.63 -24.28
CA GLU A 208 -34.86 -1.21 -22.96
C GLU A 208 -33.76 -2.20 -22.55
N CYS A 209 -33.32 -3.08 -23.45
CA CYS A 209 -32.24 -4.02 -23.21
C CYS A 209 -30.90 -3.29 -22.89
N ILE A 210 -30.56 -2.23 -23.62
CA ILE A 210 -29.40 -1.38 -23.40
C ILE A 210 -29.47 -0.72 -22.03
N GLY A 211 -30.62 -0.19 -21.66
CA GLY A 211 -30.86 0.42 -20.35
C GLY A 211 -30.68 -0.55 -19.19
N TYR A 212 -31.28 -1.75 -19.27
CA TYR A 212 -31.12 -2.80 -18.25
C TYR A 212 -29.68 -3.28 -18.08
N LEU A 213 -28.97 -3.46 -19.21
CA LEU A 213 -27.60 -3.96 -19.18
C LEU A 213 -26.57 -2.86 -18.85
N LYS A 214 -26.99 -1.59 -18.88
CA LYS A 214 -26.10 -0.42 -18.72
C LYS A 214 -24.84 -0.49 -19.59
N ILE A 215 -25.04 -0.81 -20.88
CA ILE A 215 -23.96 -0.90 -21.87
C ILE A 215 -24.20 0.14 -22.98
N ALA A 216 -23.11 0.53 -23.67
CA ALA A 216 -23.23 1.43 -24.83
C ALA A 216 -23.93 0.73 -26.01
N PRO A 217 -24.73 1.44 -26.86
CA PRO A 217 -25.39 0.88 -28.03
C PRO A 217 -24.44 0.08 -28.93
N ASN A 218 -23.27 0.63 -29.23
CA ASN A 218 -22.26 -0.07 -30.05
C ASN A 218 -21.78 -1.39 -29.41
N THR A 219 -21.84 -1.52 -28.09
CA THR A 219 -21.49 -2.76 -27.39
C THR A 219 -22.65 -3.76 -27.47
N PHE A 220 -23.90 -3.30 -27.40
CA PHE A 220 -25.08 -4.12 -27.54
C PHE A 220 -25.11 -4.83 -28.89
N TYR A 221 -24.97 -4.08 -30.01
CA TYR A 221 -24.94 -4.65 -31.36
C TYR A 221 -23.71 -5.52 -31.68
N LYS A 222 -22.71 -5.51 -30.80
CA LYS A 222 -21.52 -6.35 -30.92
C LYS A 222 -21.71 -7.73 -30.28
N TYR A 223 -22.72 -7.88 -29.45
CA TYR A 223 -23.05 -9.11 -28.73
C TYR A 223 -24.08 -9.93 -29.45
#